data_cbf0992b6ff10872abcfb8f870119862
#
_entry.id   cbf0992b6ff10872abcfb8f870119862
#
_cell.length_a   1.000
_cell.length_b   1.000
_cell.length_c   1.000
_cell.angle_alpha   90.00
_cell.angle_beta   90.00
_cell.angle_gamma   90.00
#
_symmetry.space_group_name_H-M   'P 1'
#
loop_
_entity.id
_entity.type
_entity.pdbx_description
1 polymer ?
#
loop_
_entity_poly.entity_id
_entity_poly.type
_entity_poly.pdbx_seq_one_letter_code
_entity_poly.pdbx_strand_id
1 'polypeptide(L)'
;MVRLVAASSALLRFSAGPAGALAWLLSLASANTLAGDAVVSSGFLYETAPYPSCHASTIVEVEGALVASWFGGTHERHPDVGIWVARNEGQGWSTPIEVANGAIDAKRYPTWNPVLFQPSSGPLLLFYKVGPTPQDWWGMLMTSDDGGHKWSEPRRLPDGVLGPIKNKPIELEDGVLLSPSSSEDQGWRVHFERSNDNGKTWEVTPPVNDPEKIRAIQPSLLQHGDGVLQAIGRTRDSGVFQVWSKDDGRTWGEMTATGLPNPSSGTDAVTLADGRHLLVYNHNPNYKGRSPLNVAISDDGKTWRAALVLEDEKEHRAGYSYPAVIQASDGRVHITYTWRRERIKHVVLDPKQLDGPEIVDGQWPETTGGAT
;
A
#
# COMPACT_ATOMS: atom_id res chain seq x y z
N MET A 1 24.05 79.84 -2.99
CA MET A 1 24.80 80.28 -1.81
C MET A 1 25.22 78.99 -1.10
N VAL A 2 26.49 78.53 -1.33
CA VAL A 2 27.68 78.72 -0.47
C VAL A 2 27.41 78.13 0.94
N ARG A 3 28.07 77.09 1.46
CA ARG A 3 29.49 76.79 1.54
C ARG A 3 29.77 75.31 1.84
N LEU A 4 30.82 74.78 1.20
CA LEU A 4 31.63 73.64 1.66
C LEU A 4 32.35 73.98 2.99
N VAL A 5 32.54 72.96 3.85
CA VAL A 5 33.76 72.88 4.68
C VAL A 5 34.20 71.42 4.76
N ALA A 6 35.41 71.18 4.34
CA ALA A 6 36.17 69.94 4.47
C ALA A 6 37.10 70.04 5.69
N ALA A 7 37.38 68.97 6.37
CA ALA A 7 38.65 68.70 7.14
C ALA A 7 38.62 67.23 7.57
N SER A 8 39.46 66.42 7.08
CA SER A 8 40.88 66.05 7.37
C SER A 8 40.97 64.87 8.34
N SER A 9 41.45 63.80 7.76
CA SER A 9 42.36 62.71 8.16
C SER A 9 42.82 62.55 9.59
N ALA A 10 42.64 61.33 10.08
CA ALA A 10 43.66 60.70 10.93
C ALA A 10 43.71 59.18 10.71
N LEU A 11 44.77 58.69 10.15
CA LEU A 11 45.15 57.28 10.10
C LEU A 11 45.62 56.84 11.48
N LEU A 12 45.05 55.77 11.99
CA LEU A 12 45.64 54.94 13.01
C LEU A 12 45.65 53.48 12.53
N ARG A 13 46.85 53.03 12.24
CA ARG A 13 47.19 51.63 12.05
C ARG A 13 47.22 50.94 13.38
N PHE A 14 46.46 49.83 13.49
CA PHE A 14 46.74 48.81 14.50
C PHE A 14 46.77 47.44 13.87
N SER A 15 47.73 46.67 14.32
CA SER A 15 48.31 45.45 13.86
C SER A 15 47.31 44.25 13.92
N ALA A 16 47.55 43.33 12.96
CA ALA A 16 46.96 42.01 12.89
C ALA A 16 47.29 41.11 14.07
N GLY A 17 46.28 40.47 14.65
CA GLY A 17 46.40 39.29 15.49
C GLY A 17 45.38 38.24 14.97
N PRO A 18 45.75 36.95 14.89
CA PRO A 18 44.84 35.92 14.42
C PRO A 18 43.90 35.49 15.52
N ALA A 19 42.63 35.81 15.41
CA ALA A 19 41.59 35.27 16.31
C ALA A 19 40.68 34.35 15.51
N GLY A 20 40.62 33.11 15.94
CA GLY A 20 39.99 31.97 15.39
C GLY A 20 38.52 32.15 14.96
N ALA A 21 38.26 31.68 13.77
CA ALA A 21 36.91 31.40 13.30
C ALA A 21 36.35 30.19 14.12
N LEU A 22 35.50 30.47 15.08
CA LEU A 22 34.70 29.46 15.77
C LEU A 22 33.56 29.11 14.82
N ALA A 23 33.77 28.06 14.00
CA ALA A 23 32.74 27.43 13.20
C ALA A 23 31.78 26.77 14.17
N TRP A 24 30.57 27.33 14.32
CA TRP A 24 29.44 26.63 14.89
C TRP A 24 29.03 25.52 13.92
N LEU A 25 29.58 24.33 14.11
CA LEU A 25 29.00 23.09 13.62
C LEU A 25 27.70 22.87 14.40
N LEU A 26 26.58 23.29 13.81
CA LEU A 26 25.27 22.77 14.15
C LEU A 26 25.31 21.28 13.83
N SER A 27 25.61 20.46 14.81
CA SER A 27 25.30 19.04 14.77
C SER A 27 23.79 18.92 14.80
N LEU A 28 23.17 18.78 13.63
CA LEU A 28 21.89 18.13 13.50
C LEU A 28 22.09 16.70 13.97
N ALA A 29 21.89 16.46 15.25
CA ALA A 29 21.72 15.12 15.78
C ALA A 29 20.45 14.57 15.13
N SER A 30 20.59 13.86 14.03
CA SER A 30 19.57 13.03 13.45
C SER A 30 19.18 11.99 14.49
N ALA A 31 18.02 12.15 15.08
CA ALA A 31 17.31 11.04 15.71
C ALA A 31 16.93 10.08 14.62
N ASN A 32 17.87 9.26 14.19
CA ASN A 32 17.70 8.25 13.15
C ASN A 32 18.27 6.96 13.64
N THR A 33 17.39 6.09 14.03
CA THR A 33 17.81 4.79 14.47
C THR A 33 16.84 3.75 13.98
N LEU A 34 17.33 2.80 13.24
CA LEU A 34 16.75 1.63 12.60
C LEU A 34 16.10 1.85 11.22
N ALA A 35 15.62 3.04 10.87
CA ALA A 35 14.91 3.27 9.59
C ALA A 35 15.82 3.73 8.43
N GLY A 36 17.01 4.27 8.72
CA GLY A 36 17.82 4.99 7.72
C GLY A 36 18.35 4.13 6.56
N ASP A 37 18.73 2.91 6.86
CA ASP A 37 19.45 2.08 5.88
C ASP A 37 18.51 1.24 4.99
N ALA A 38 17.29 0.96 5.43
CA ALA A 38 16.34 0.16 4.66
C ALA A 38 15.62 0.95 3.56
N VAL A 39 15.46 2.27 3.68
CA VAL A 39 14.77 3.11 2.70
C VAL A 39 15.72 3.52 1.58
N VAL A 40 15.53 2.95 0.39
CA VAL A 40 16.32 3.28 -0.81
C VAL A 40 15.84 4.58 -1.44
N SER A 41 14.53 4.77 -1.54
CA SER A 41 13.94 6.00 -2.05
C SER A 41 12.51 6.20 -1.53
N SER A 42 12.06 7.45 -1.51
CA SER A 42 10.70 7.83 -1.13
C SER A 42 10.28 9.08 -1.91
N GLY A 43 9.09 9.05 -2.50
CA GLY A 43 8.55 10.16 -3.29
C GLY A 43 7.07 9.98 -3.59
N PHE A 44 6.48 10.95 -4.27
CA PHE A 44 5.10 10.85 -4.73
C PHE A 44 5.04 10.35 -6.18
N LEU A 45 3.97 9.65 -6.55
CA LEU A 45 3.76 9.25 -7.93
C LEU A 45 3.49 10.47 -8.84
N TYR A 46 2.96 11.51 -8.27
CA TYR A 46 2.66 12.78 -8.94
C TYR A 46 2.61 13.93 -7.93
N GLU A 47 2.92 15.14 -8.37
CA GLU A 47 2.81 16.35 -7.54
C GLU A 47 1.41 16.96 -7.61
N THR A 48 0.81 16.94 -8.78
CA THR A 48 -0.53 17.49 -9.03
C THR A 48 -1.41 16.50 -9.79
N ALA A 49 -2.69 16.51 -9.52
CA ALA A 49 -3.70 15.71 -10.22
C ALA A 49 -4.95 16.56 -10.53
N PRO A 50 -5.76 16.19 -11.53
CA PRO A 50 -6.97 16.91 -11.87
C PRO A 50 -8.14 16.69 -10.88
N TYR A 51 -7.88 16.09 -9.74
CA TYR A 51 -8.84 15.81 -8.67
C TYR A 51 -8.23 16.13 -7.30
N PRO A 52 -9.05 16.52 -6.31
CA PRO A 52 -8.57 16.87 -4.98
C PRO A 52 -8.35 15.67 -4.05
N SER A 53 -8.91 14.49 -4.36
CA SER A 53 -8.85 13.33 -3.45
C SER A 53 -8.58 12.04 -4.19
N CYS A 54 -7.73 11.20 -3.60
CA CYS A 54 -7.39 9.86 -4.10
C CYS A 54 -7.36 8.82 -2.99
N HIS A 55 -7.43 7.53 -3.37
CA HIS A 55 -7.31 6.43 -2.40
C HIS A 55 -7.00 5.09 -3.06
N ALA A 56 -6.59 4.10 -2.22
CA ALA A 56 -6.49 2.69 -2.55
C ALA A 56 -5.59 2.40 -3.75
N SER A 57 -4.31 2.69 -3.59
CA SER A 57 -3.31 2.37 -4.62
C SER A 57 -3.03 0.87 -4.70
N THR A 58 -2.60 0.46 -5.87
CA THR A 58 -2.03 -0.84 -6.21
C THR A 58 -0.78 -0.63 -7.05
N ILE A 59 0.15 -1.57 -7.03
CA ILE A 59 1.39 -1.53 -7.81
C ILE A 59 1.73 -2.93 -8.31
N VAL A 60 2.32 -2.99 -9.50
CA VAL A 60 2.81 -4.22 -10.13
C VAL A 60 4.05 -3.91 -10.96
N GLU A 61 4.92 -4.89 -11.15
CA GLU A 61 6.00 -4.85 -12.13
C GLU A 61 5.57 -5.59 -13.41
N VAL A 62 5.83 -4.99 -14.56
CA VAL A 62 5.60 -5.58 -15.88
C VAL A 62 6.82 -5.32 -16.74
N GLU A 63 7.55 -6.38 -17.14
CA GLU A 63 8.74 -6.29 -18.01
C GLU A 63 9.78 -5.27 -17.52
N GLY A 64 9.97 -5.18 -16.19
CA GLY A 64 10.91 -4.27 -15.55
C GLY A 64 10.39 -2.82 -15.36
N ALA A 65 9.20 -2.49 -15.85
CA ALA A 65 8.51 -1.23 -15.56
C ALA A 65 7.55 -1.40 -14.38
N LEU A 66 7.39 -0.35 -13.57
CA LEU A 66 6.37 -0.32 -12.53
C LEU A 66 5.10 0.33 -13.06
N VAL A 67 3.97 -0.27 -12.77
CA VAL A 67 2.64 0.26 -13.06
C VAL A 67 1.89 0.42 -11.74
N ALA A 68 1.35 1.60 -11.48
CA ALA A 68 0.54 1.87 -10.29
C ALA A 68 -0.85 2.36 -10.71
N SER A 69 -1.86 2.00 -9.93
CA SER A 69 -3.23 2.45 -10.13
C SER A 69 -3.87 2.83 -8.80
N TRP A 70 -4.84 3.72 -8.83
CA TRP A 70 -5.63 4.18 -7.67
C TRP A 70 -6.95 4.76 -8.14
N PHE A 71 -7.87 5.01 -7.23
CA PHE A 71 -9.04 5.80 -7.58
C PHE A 71 -8.88 7.27 -7.15
N GLY A 72 -9.43 8.19 -7.93
CA GLY A 72 -9.37 9.63 -7.67
C GLY A 72 -10.58 10.38 -8.24
N GLY A 73 -11.00 11.42 -7.52
CA GLY A 73 -12.15 12.25 -7.86
C GLY A 73 -12.38 13.34 -6.81
N THR A 74 -13.55 13.95 -6.77
CA THR A 74 -13.91 15.00 -5.79
C THR A 74 -13.79 14.48 -4.34
N HIS A 75 -14.33 13.33 -4.04
CA HIS A 75 -14.16 12.57 -2.80
C HIS A 75 -14.64 11.14 -3.00
N GLU A 76 -14.24 10.23 -2.13
CA GLU A 76 -14.75 8.85 -2.13
C GLU A 76 -16.28 8.84 -2.15
N ARG A 77 -16.89 7.99 -2.97
CA ARG A 77 -18.34 7.87 -3.26
C ARG A 77 -18.91 8.92 -4.22
N HIS A 78 -18.15 9.93 -4.60
CA HIS A 78 -18.65 10.87 -5.58
C HIS A 78 -18.70 10.23 -6.98
N PRO A 79 -19.73 10.47 -7.79
CA PRO A 79 -19.87 9.84 -9.11
C PRO A 79 -18.72 10.12 -10.10
N ASP A 80 -17.95 11.18 -9.91
CA ASP A 80 -16.80 11.50 -10.77
C ASP A 80 -15.53 10.68 -10.46
N VAL A 81 -15.56 9.86 -9.41
CA VAL A 81 -14.40 9.02 -9.08
C VAL A 81 -14.12 8.07 -10.23
N GLY A 82 -12.90 8.16 -10.77
CA GLY A 82 -12.37 7.30 -11.83
C GLY A 82 -11.16 6.49 -11.36
N ILE A 83 -10.73 5.54 -12.19
CA ILE A 83 -9.51 4.74 -12.02
C ILE A 83 -8.38 5.39 -12.81
N TRP A 84 -7.30 5.67 -12.12
CA TRP A 84 -6.11 6.36 -12.65
C TRP A 84 -4.92 5.41 -12.67
N VAL A 85 -4.06 5.56 -13.67
CA VAL A 85 -2.84 4.77 -13.85
C VAL A 85 -1.66 5.70 -14.11
N ALA A 86 -0.50 5.35 -13.56
CA ALA A 86 0.80 5.90 -13.90
C ALA A 86 1.81 4.77 -14.07
N ARG A 87 2.86 5.02 -14.87
CA ARG A 87 3.93 4.07 -15.19
C ARG A 87 5.28 4.67 -14.85
N ASN A 88 6.24 3.84 -14.45
CA ASN A 88 7.64 4.21 -14.27
C ASN A 88 8.54 3.22 -15.01
N GLU A 89 9.15 3.69 -16.08
CA GLU A 89 10.07 2.95 -16.95
C GLU A 89 11.55 3.29 -16.63
N GLY A 90 11.82 3.68 -15.37
CA GLY A 90 13.17 4.04 -14.93
C GLY A 90 13.50 5.53 -15.02
N GLN A 91 12.60 6.37 -15.61
CA GLN A 91 12.79 7.82 -15.73
C GLN A 91 11.88 8.63 -14.78
N GLY A 92 11.27 7.97 -13.82
CA GLY A 92 10.26 8.54 -12.95
C GLY A 92 8.83 8.17 -13.39
N TRP A 93 7.85 8.59 -12.61
CA TRP A 93 6.46 8.30 -12.87
C TRP A 93 5.88 9.19 -13.97
N SER A 94 5.11 8.60 -14.89
CA SER A 94 4.39 9.34 -15.92
C SER A 94 3.27 10.19 -15.32
N THR A 95 2.78 11.18 -16.07
CA THR A 95 1.53 11.87 -15.72
C THR A 95 0.39 10.85 -15.60
N PRO A 96 -0.41 10.91 -14.50
CA PRO A 96 -1.58 10.05 -14.34
C PRO A 96 -2.61 10.21 -15.46
N ILE A 97 -3.15 9.09 -15.94
CA ILE A 97 -4.25 9.06 -16.91
C ILE A 97 -5.47 8.34 -16.32
N GLU A 98 -6.67 8.84 -16.57
CA GLU A 98 -7.92 8.13 -16.27
C GLU A 98 -8.11 7.01 -17.29
N VAL A 99 -8.17 5.75 -16.83
CA VAL A 99 -8.33 4.59 -17.71
C VAL A 99 -9.72 3.96 -17.63
N ALA A 100 -10.44 4.20 -16.54
CA ALA A 100 -11.81 3.73 -16.37
C ALA A 100 -12.62 4.67 -15.47
N ASN A 101 -13.93 4.65 -15.66
CA ASN A 101 -14.90 5.32 -14.80
C ASN A 101 -16.17 4.48 -14.66
N GLY A 102 -17.10 4.94 -13.86
CA GLY A 102 -18.34 4.23 -13.58
C GLY A 102 -19.54 4.64 -14.44
N ALA A 103 -19.32 5.18 -15.64
CA ALA A 103 -20.41 5.56 -16.53
C ALA A 103 -21.07 4.31 -17.14
N ILE A 104 -22.37 4.16 -16.90
CA ILE A 104 -23.20 3.08 -17.44
C ILE A 104 -24.51 3.72 -17.88
N ASP A 105 -24.77 3.69 -19.19
CA ASP A 105 -25.90 4.38 -19.82
C ASP A 105 -25.95 5.87 -19.43
N ALA A 106 -27.07 6.34 -18.85
CA ALA A 106 -27.24 7.72 -18.42
C ALA A 106 -26.77 8.01 -16.98
N LYS A 107 -26.20 7.04 -16.28
CA LYS A 107 -25.73 7.17 -14.89
C LYS A 107 -24.22 7.04 -14.80
N ARG A 108 -23.64 7.72 -13.82
CA ARG A 108 -22.24 7.51 -13.43
C ARG A 108 -22.20 7.14 -11.95
N TYR A 109 -21.58 6.00 -11.67
CA TYR A 109 -21.32 5.50 -10.34
C TYR A 109 -19.86 5.77 -9.96
N PRO A 110 -19.52 5.90 -8.68
CA PRO A 110 -18.12 5.90 -8.27
C PRO A 110 -17.44 4.57 -8.61
N THR A 111 -16.16 4.66 -8.93
CA THR A 111 -15.27 3.51 -9.01
C THR A 111 -14.50 3.35 -7.70
N TRP A 112 -13.98 2.12 -7.44
CA TRP A 112 -13.36 1.77 -6.18
C TRP A 112 -12.20 0.80 -6.39
N ASN A 113 -11.24 0.83 -5.47
CA ASN A 113 -10.18 -0.14 -5.22
C ASN A 113 -9.68 -0.85 -6.48
N PRO A 114 -8.86 -0.22 -7.32
CA PRO A 114 -8.17 -0.94 -8.38
C PRO A 114 -7.20 -1.96 -7.80
N VAL A 115 -7.03 -3.08 -8.48
CA VAL A 115 -6.01 -4.08 -8.20
C VAL A 115 -5.36 -4.48 -9.51
N LEU A 116 -4.07 -4.23 -9.62
CA LEU A 116 -3.24 -4.67 -10.73
C LEU A 116 -2.65 -6.05 -10.43
N PHE A 117 -2.58 -6.89 -11.44
CA PHE A 117 -1.90 -8.17 -11.36
C PHE A 117 -1.34 -8.58 -12.73
N GLN A 118 -0.06 -8.97 -12.75
CA GLN A 118 0.58 -9.54 -13.93
C GLN A 118 0.72 -11.04 -13.73
N PRO A 119 -0.07 -11.88 -14.44
CA PRO A 119 0.14 -13.32 -14.45
C PRO A 119 1.50 -13.66 -15.07
N SER A 120 2.03 -14.84 -14.80
CA SER A 120 3.24 -15.37 -15.45
C SER A 120 3.08 -15.51 -16.96
N SER A 121 1.85 -15.65 -17.42
CA SER A 121 1.49 -15.67 -18.84
C SER A 121 0.17 -14.96 -19.10
N GLY A 122 0.09 -14.18 -20.18
CA GLY A 122 -1.10 -13.42 -20.55
C GLY A 122 -0.99 -11.93 -20.25
N PRO A 123 -2.09 -11.19 -20.41
CA PRO A 123 -2.12 -9.75 -20.29
C PRO A 123 -1.98 -9.29 -18.82
N LEU A 124 -1.57 -8.04 -18.64
CA LEU A 124 -1.74 -7.33 -17.37
C LEU A 124 -3.24 -7.16 -17.06
N LEU A 125 -3.64 -7.52 -15.86
CA LEU A 125 -5.02 -7.46 -15.38
C LEU A 125 -5.22 -6.22 -14.49
N LEU A 126 -6.31 -5.49 -14.70
CA LEU A 126 -6.77 -4.40 -13.85
C LEU A 126 -8.20 -4.70 -13.39
N PHE A 127 -8.33 -5.14 -12.15
CA PHE A 127 -9.62 -5.29 -11.48
C PHE A 127 -9.99 -3.98 -10.80
N TYR A 128 -11.28 -3.65 -10.76
CA TYR A 128 -11.82 -2.56 -9.97
C TYR A 128 -13.30 -2.78 -9.68
N LYS A 129 -13.91 -1.94 -8.89
CA LYS A 129 -15.32 -2.03 -8.55
C LYS A 129 -16.06 -0.80 -9.07
N VAL A 130 -17.31 -0.98 -9.44
CA VAL A 130 -18.27 0.08 -9.78
C VAL A 130 -19.51 -0.11 -8.95
N GLY A 131 -20.07 0.94 -8.41
CA GLY A 131 -21.32 0.86 -7.65
C GLY A 131 -21.44 1.98 -6.62
N PRO A 132 -22.65 2.20 -6.07
CA PRO A 132 -22.91 3.32 -5.15
C PRO A 132 -22.19 3.18 -3.81
N THR A 133 -22.05 1.95 -3.32
CA THR A 133 -21.42 1.65 -2.02
C THR A 133 -20.72 0.29 -2.06
N PRO A 134 -19.82 -0.02 -1.09
CA PRO A 134 -19.21 -1.35 -0.99
C PRO A 134 -20.21 -2.51 -0.75
N GLN A 135 -21.42 -2.20 -0.33
CA GLN A 135 -22.49 -3.19 -0.16
C GLN A 135 -23.17 -3.55 -1.50
N ASP A 136 -23.14 -2.63 -2.48
CA ASP A 136 -23.90 -2.72 -3.72
C ASP A 136 -23.03 -2.64 -4.98
N TRP A 137 -21.73 -2.74 -4.85
CA TRP A 137 -20.82 -2.69 -5.99
C TRP A 137 -20.68 -4.04 -6.72
N TRP A 138 -20.16 -3.99 -7.92
CA TRP A 138 -19.83 -5.18 -8.72
C TRP A 138 -18.40 -5.10 -9.24
N GLY A 139 -17.83 -6.27 -9.54
CA GLY A 139 -16.49 -6.39 -10.09
C GLY A 139 -16.40 -6.04 -11.57
N MET A 140 -15.32 -5.39 -11.94
CA MET A 140 -14.93 -5.08 -13.31
C MET A 140 -13.52 -5.57 -13.59
N LEU A 141 -13.22 -5.89 -14.84
CA LEU A 141 -11.90 -6.29 -15.32
C LEU A 141 -11.59 -5.62 -16.64
N MET A 142 -10.39 -5.08 -16.76
CA MET A 142 -9.74 -4.65 -17.99
C MET A 142 -8.41 -5.37 -18.15
N THR A 143 -7.94 -5.51 -19.38
CA THR A 143 -6.65 -6.14 -19.69
C THR A 143 -5.79 -5.23 -20.54
N SER A 144 -4.48 -5.41 -20.47
CA SER A 144 -3.51 -4.71 -21.31
C SER A 144 -2.45 -5.69 -21.81
N ASP A 145 -2.24 -5.71 -23.12
CA ASP A 145 -1.22 -6.53 -23.80
C ASP A 145 0.10 -5.76 -24.03
N ASP A 146 0.14 -4.48 -23.67
CA ASP A 146 1.30 -3.60 -23.86
C ASP A 146 1.80 -2.99 -22.54
N GLY A 147 1.65 -3.76 -21.46
CA GLY A 147 2.17 -3.40 -20.15
C GLY A 147 1.47 -2.18 -19.50
N GLY A 148 0.20 -1.92 -19.81
CA GLY A 148 -0.60 -0.85 -19.21
C GLY A 148 -0.55 0.49 -19.95
N HIS A 149 -0.07 0.53 -21.21
CA HIS A 149 -0.19 1.71 -22.06
C HIS A 149 -1.59 1.86 -22.63
N LYS A 150 -2.18 0.74 -23.05
CA LYS A 150 -3.55 0.69 -23.55
C LYS A 150 -4.33 -0.38 -22.81
N TRP A 151 -5.59 -0.12 -22.62
CA TRP A 151 -6.49 -1.01 -21.90
C TRP A 151 -7.65 -1.44 -22.78
N SER A 152 -8.10 -2.69 -22.60
CA SER A 152 -9.32 -3.19 -23.23
C SER A 152 -10.55 -2.42 -22.76
N GLU A 153 -11.68 -2.57 -23.46
CA GLU A 153 -12.97 -2.16 -22.90
C GLU A 153 -13.25 -2.85 -21.56
N PRO A 154 -13.86 -2.15 -20.60
CA PRO A 154 -14.22 -2.72 -19.31
C PRO A 154 -15.21 -3.88 -19.44
N ARG A 155 -14.93 -4.98 -18.77
CA ARG A 155 -15.82 -6.15 -18.70
C ARG A 155 -16.32 -6.32 -17.25
N ARG A 156 -17.63 -6.41 -17.07
CA ARG A 156 -18.21 -6.79 -15.78
C ARG A 156 -17.88 -8.26 -15.48
N LEU A 157 -17.48 -8.56 -14.26
CA LEU A 157 -17.31 -9.91 -13.77
C LEU A 157 -18.69 -10.60 -13.63
N PRO A 158 -18.76 -11.93 -13.68
CA PRO A 158 -20.00 -12.67 -13.47
C PRO A 158 -20.68 -12.33 -12.13
N ASP A 159 -21.97 -12.46 -12.06
CA ASP A 159 -22.71 -12.26 -10.82
C ASP A 159 -22.20 -13.20 -9.72
N GLY A 160 -21.98 -12.65 -8.53
CA GLY A 160 -21.37 -13.36 -7.40
C GLY A 160 -19.84 -13.34 -7.38
N VAL A 161 -19.17 -12.84 -8.44
CA VAL A 161 -17.72 -12.66 -8.50
C VAL A 161 -17.40 -11.18 -8.34
N LEU A 162 -16.55 -10.86 -7.37
CA LEU A 162 -16.10 -9.48 -7.14
C LEU A 162 -14.68 -9.22 -7.66
N GLY A 163 -13.88 -10.28 -7.86
CA GLY A 163 -12.45 -10.17 -8.07
C GLY A 163 -11.73 -9.72 -6.78
N PRO A 164 -10.42 -9.49 -6.84
CA PRO A 164 -9.65 -9.03 -5.69
C PRO A 164 -10.17 -7.68 -5.22
N ILE A 165 -10.48 -7.57 -3.93
CA ILE A 165 -11.14 -6.34 -3.40
C ILE A 165 -10.17 -5.19 -3.23
N LYS A 166 -8.94 -5.47 -2.77
CA LYS A 166 -7.93 -4.46 -2.51
C LYS A 166 -6.50 -4.97 -2.73
N ASN A 167 -6.24 -6.20 -2.31
CA ASN A 167 -4.92 -6.79 -2.34
C ASN A 167 -4.79 -7.73 -3.54
N LYS A 168 -3.58 -7.82 -4.05
CA LYS A 168 -3.26 -8.57 -5.27
C LYS A 168 -3.56 -10.07 -5.12
N PRO A 169 -3.99 -10.73 -6.19
CA PRO A 169 -4.00 -12.19 -6.27
C PRO A 169 -2.59 -12.79 -6.14
N ILE A 170 -2.53 -14.10 -5.95
CA ILE A 170 -1.33 -14.90 -6.19
C ILE A 170 -1.60 -15.87 -7.33
N GLU A 171 -0.55 -16.24 -8.04
CA GLU A 171 -0.57 -17.35 -8.99
C GLU A 171 0.01 -18.59 -8.30
N LEU A 172 -0.73 -19.67 -8.31
CA LEU A 172 -0.33 -20.96 -7.75
C LEU A 172 0.58 -21.70 -8.74
N GLU A 173 1.27 -22.75 -8.29
CA GLU A 173 2.19 -23.53 -9.13
C GLU A 173 1.51 -24.17 -10.35
N ASP A 174 0.22 -24.49 -10.26
CA ASP A 174 -0.60 -25.00 -11.37
C ASP A 174 -1.12 -23.89 -12.31
N GLY A 175 -0.69 -22.64 -12.13
CA GLY A 175 -1.11 -21.48 -12.92
C GLY A 175 -2.49 -20.92 -12.55
N VAL A 176 -3.11 -21.46 -11.52
CA VAL A 176 -4.40 -20.94 -11.03
C VAL A 176 -4.18 -19.60 -10.32
N LEU A 177 -4.96 -18.60 -10.72
CA LEU A 177 -5.07 -17.32 -10.06
C LEU A 177 -5.96 -17.48 -8.82
N LEU A 178 -5.42 -17.28 -7.63
CA LEU A 178 -6.17 -17.23 -6.38
C LEU A 178 -6.35 -15.76 -5.95
N SER A 179 -7.59 -15.29 -6.05
CA SER A 179 -7.97 -13.91 -5.77
C SER A 179 -8.48 -13.77 -4.33
N PRO A 180 -7.86 -12.90 -3.51
CA PRO A 180 -8.35 -12.60 -2.16
C PRO A 180 -9.53 -11.63 -2.24
N SER A 181 -10.72 -12.10 -1.89
CA SER A 181 -11.96 -11.35 -2.02
C SER A 181 -12.69 -11.19 -0.69
N SER A 182 -13.67 -10.32 -0.65
CA SER A 182 -14.56 -10.14 0.51
C SER A 182 -15.82 -9.40 0.12
N SER A 183 -16.91 -9.62 0.85
CA SER A 183 -18.18 -8.93 0.67
C SER A 183 -18.61 -8.16 1.93
N GLU A 184 -19.42 -7.11 1.74
CA GLU A 184 -19.93 -6.27 2.82
C GLU A 184 -21.48 -6.21 2.87
N ASP A 185 -22.16 -6.88 1.96
CA ASP A 185 -23.63 -6.88 1.79
C ASP A 185 -24.37 -7.55 2.93
N GLN A 186 -23.81 -8.61 3.51
CA GLN A 186 -24.36 -9.36 4.65
C GLN A 186 -23.37 -9.42 5.82
N GLY A 187 -22.73 -8.30 6.13
CA GLY A 187 -21.62 -8.21 7.06
C GLY A 187 -20.27 -8.38 6.38
N TRP A 188 -19.19 -8.23 7.13
CA TRP A 188 -17.83 -8.34 6.60
C TRP A 188 -17.42 -9.81 6.52
N ARG A 189 -17.35 -10.34 5.29
CA ARG A 189 -17.05 -11.75 5.04
C ARG A 189 -15.94 -11.90 4.01
N VAL A 190 -14.94 -12.69 4.37
CA VAL A 190 -13.83 -13.07 3.48
C VAL A 190 -14.21 -14.32 2.70
N HIS A 191 -13.91 -14.33 1.42
CA HIS A 191 -13.96 -15.48 0.54
C HIS A 191 -12.83 -15.42 -0.49
N PHE A 192 -12.63 -16.48 -1.24
CA PHE A 192 -11.62 -16.56 -2.27
C PHE A 192 -12.25 -16.92 -3.60
N GLU A 193 -11.64 -16.42 -4.66
CA GLU A 193 -12.10 -16.65 -6.03
C GLU A 193 -10.93 -17.21 -6.84
N ARG A 194 -11.16 -18.27 -7.59
CA ARG A 194 -10.15 -18.99 -8.37
C ARG A 194 -10.45 -18.86 -9.85
N SER A 195 -9.41 -18.67 -10.67
CA SER A 195 -9.51 -18.64 -12.13
C SER A 195 -8.29 -19.31 -12.72
N ASN A 196 -8.49 -20.15 -13.73
CA ASN A 196 -7.43 -20.83 -14.48
C ASN A 196 -7.26 -20.30 -15.92
N ASP A 197 -7.91 -19.21 -16.25
CA ASP A 197 -7.98 -18.64 -17.59
C ASP A 197 -7.86 -17.10 -17.60
N ASN A 198 -7.05 -16.56 -16.65
CA ASN A 198 -6.82 -15.13 -16.48
C ASN A 198 -8.11 -14.32 -16.30
N GLY A 199 -9.00 -14.81 -15.44
CA GLY A 199 -10.20 -14.10 -15.02
C GLY A 199 -11.38 -14.19 -15.99
N LYS A 200 -11.41 -15.13 -16.93
CA LYS A 200 -12.57 -15.34 -17.80
C LYS A 200 -13.66 -16.13 -17.08
N THR A 201 -13.26 -17.20 -16.38
CA THR A 201 -14.16 -18.01 -15.56
C THR A 201 -13.68 -18.09 -14.13
N TRP A 202 -14.60 -18.32 -13.18
CA TRP A 202 -14.33 -18.23 -11.76
C TRP A 202 -15.06 -19.31 -10.96
N GLU A 203 -14.37 -19.81 -9.96
CA GLU A 203 -14.92 -20.59 -8.84
C GLU A 203 -14.85 -19.75 -7.58
N VAL A 204 -15.93 -19.69 -6.81
CA VAL A 204 -16.02 -18.87 -5.58
C VAL A 204 -16.18 -19.78 -4.38
N THR A 205 -15.33 -19.61 -3.36
CA THR A 205 -15.46 -20.34 -2.10
C THR A 205 -16.63 -19.78 -1.27
N PRO A 206 -17.24 -20.58 -0.39
CA PRO A 206 -18.06 -20.02 0.68
C PRO A 206 -17.25 -19.04 1.54
N PRO A 207 -17.92 -18.11 2.27
CA PRO A 207 -17.24 -17.26 3.25
C PRO A 207 -16.52 -18.10 4.30
N VAL A 208 -15.28 -17.67 4.65
CA VAL A 208 -14.40 -18.39 5.59
C VAL A 208 -14.48 -17.86 7.01
N ASN A 209 -15.30 -16.85 7.25
CA ASN A 209 -15.58 -16.32 8.60
C ASN A 209 -17.06 -16.09 8.84
N ASP A 210 -17.44 -16.17 10.09
CA ASP A 210 -18.71 -15.74 10.62
C ASP A 210 -18.60 -14.27 11.07
N PRO A 211 -19.32 -13.32 10.46
CA PRO A 211 -19.22 -11.90 10.80
C PRO A 211 -19.81 -11.56 12.18
N GLU A 212 -20.51 -12.49 12.84
CA GLU A 212 -20.92 -12.31 14.23
C GLU A 212 -19.78 -12.58 15.21
N LYS A 213 -18.74 -13.35 14.77
CA LYS A 213 -17.55 -13.65 15.56
C LYS A 213 -16.39 -12.72 15.21
N ILE A 214 -16.02 -12.66 13.93
CA ILE A 214 -14.92 -11.82 13.42
C ILE A 214 -15.38 -11.13 12.14
N ARG A 215 -15.48 -9.81 12.17
CA ARG A 215 -15.85 -8.98 11.01
C ARG A 215 -14.61 -8.64 10.20
N ALA A 216 -14.31 -9.42 9.17
CA ALA A 216 -13.07 -9.37 8.41
C ALA A 216 -13.28 -9.13 6.92
N ILE A 217 -12.41 -8.33 6.29
CA ILE A 217 -12.36 -8.09 4.84
C ILE A 217 -10.95 -7.85 4.34
N GLN A 218 -10.81 -7.84 3.00
CA GLN A 218 -9.62 -7.40 2.27
C GLN A 218 -8.36 -8.19 2.65
N PRO A 219 -8.38 -9.54 2.53
CA PRO A 219 -7.20 -10.35 2.79
C PRO A 219 -6.05 -10.07 1.83
N SER A 220 -4.81 -10.24 2.31
CA SER A 220 -3.62 -10.53 1.51
C SER A 220 -3.28 -12.00 1.64
N LEU A 221 -2.64 -12.58 0.64
CA LEU A 221 -2.22 -13.97 0.63
C LEU A 221 -0.69 -14.07 0.82
N LEU A 222 -0.27 -14.95 1.72
CA LEU A 222 1.12 -15.32 1.99
C LEU A 222 1.31 -16.80 1.66
N GLN A 223 2.42 -17.15 0.99
CA GLN A 223 2.78 -18.48 0.55
C GLN A 223 3.88 -19.06 1.47
N HIS A 224 3.62 -20.20 2.08
CA HIS A 224 4.55 -20.85 3.00
C HIS A 224 5.21 -22.12 2.39
N GLY A 225 4.98 -22.37 1.10
CA GLY A 225 5.41 -23.57 0.41
C GLY A 225 4.48 -24.78 0.63
N ASP A 226 4.68 -25.83 -0.15
CA ASP A 226 3.95 -27.12 -0.04
C ASP A 226 2.41 -26.96 0.00
N GLY A 227 1.85 -26.00 -0.74
CA GLY A 227 0.41 -25.71 -0.77
C GLY A 227 -0.14 -25.04 0.50
N VAL A 228 0.72 -24.64 1.43
CA VAL A 228 0.30 -23.92 2.64
C VAL A 228 0.18 -22.43 2.35
N LEU A 229 -1.00 -21.89 2.59
CA LEU A 229 -1.31 -20.48 2.42
C LEU A 229 -1.82 -19.89 3.73
N GLN A 230 -1.51 -18.61 3.94
CA GLN A 230 -2.09 -17.80 5.01
C GLN A 230 -2.77 -16.58 4.37
N ALA A 231 -4.01 -16.33 4.74
CA ALA A 231 -4.65 -15.06 4.44
C ALA A 231 -4.65 -14.18 5.69
N ILE A 232 -4.25 -12.92 5.53
CA ILE A 232 -4.10 -11.94 6.61
C ILE A 232 -4.73 -10.61 6.19
N GLY A 233 -5.42 -9.93 7.09
CA GLY A 233 -6.08 -8.68 6.74
C GLY A 233 -6.76 -7.99 7.91
N ARG A 234 -7.57 -6.97 7.63
CA ARG A 234 -8.18 -6.12 8.65
C ARG A 234 -9.51 -6.66 9.18
N THR A 235 -9.79 -6.30 10.44
CA THR A 235 -11.10 -6.50 11.06
C THR A 235 -11.72 -5.17 11.47
N ARG A 236 -13.02 -5.20 11.84
CA ARG A 236 -13.63 -4.12 12.62
C ARG A 236 -13.33 -4.20 14.12
N ASP A 237 -12.68 -5.27 14.53
CA ASP A 237 -12.46 -5.63 15.92
C ASP A 237 -11.06 -5.19 16.42
N SER A 238 -10.53 -4.12 15.81
CA SER A 238 -9.27 -3.43 16.17
C SER A 238 -8.01 -4.29 16.04
N GLY A 239 -8.02 -5.31 15.18
CA GLY A 239 -6.88 -6.18 14.95
C GLY A 239 -6.75 -6.68 13.51
N VAL A 240 -5.66 -7.38 13.27
CA VAL A 240 -5.38 -8.11 12.04
C VAL A 240 -5.83 -9.56 12.23
N PHE A 241 -6.64 -10.08 11.30
CA PHE A 241 -7.02 -11.50 11.29
C PHE A 241 -6.00 -12.35 10.54
N GLN A 242 -6.06 -13.65 10.78
CA GLN A 242 -5.42 -14.67 9.96
C GLN A 242 -6.33 -15.89 9.79
N VAL A 243 -6.17 -16.56 8.65
CA VAL A 243 -6.78 -17.86 8.36
C VAL A 243 -5.84 -18.67 7.46
N TRP A 244 -5.78 -19.98 7.65
CA TRP A 244 -4.79 -20.86 7.01
C TRP A 244 -5.47 -21.88 6.10
N SER A 245 -4.83 -22.18 4.98
CA SER A 245 -5.11 -23.30 4.08
C SER A 245 -3.90 -24.22 4.01
N LYS A 246 -4.14 -25.52 3.72
CA LYS A 246 -3.09 -26.53 3.53
C LYS A 246 -3.24 -27.28 2.19
N ASP A 247 -4.03 -26.75 1.28
CA ASP A 247 -4.44 -27.39 0.04
C ASP A 247 -4.61 -26.37 -1.10
N ASP A 248 -3.65 -25.43 -1.22
CA ASP A 248 -3.65 -24.37 -2.25
C ASP A 248 -4.91 -23.50 -2.24
N GLY A 249 -5.44 -23.21 -1.02
CA GLY A 249 -6.60 -22.34 -0.86
C GLY A 249 -7.93 -22.98 -1.29
N ARG A 250 -8.01 -24.31 -1.38
CA ARG A 250 -9.29 -24.99 -1.67
C ARG A 250 -10.17 -25.05 -0.43
N THR A 251 -9.56 -25.30 0.72
CA THR A 251 -10.25 -25.23 2.03
C THR A 251 -9.47 -24.35 3.00
N TRP A 252 -10.18 -23.74 3.94
CA TRP A 252 -9.63 -22.82 4.91
C TRP A 252 -10.05 -23.24 6.33
N GLY A 253 -9.13 -23.11 7.27
CA GLY A 253 -9.37 -23.38 8.68
C GLY A 253 -10.18 -22.31 9.38
N GLU A 254 -10.17 -22.33 10.70
CA GLU A 254 -10.82 -21.31 11.53
C GLU A 254 -10.05 -19.99 11.46
N MET A 255 -10.76 -18.87 11.28
CA MET A 255 -10.20 -17.52 11.33
C MET A 255 -9.91 -17.12 12.77
N THR A 256 -8.73 -16.58 13.03
CA THR A 256 -8.28 -16.11 14.34
C THR A 256 -7.64 -14.73 14.26
N ALA A 257 -7.39 -14.10 15.41
CA ALA A 257 -6.60 -12.88 15.48
C ALA A 257 -5.10 -13.20 15.48
N THR A 258 -4.28 -12.32 14.89
CA THR A 258 -2.80 -12.41 14.95
C THR A 258 -2.21 -11.85 16.23
N GLY A 259 -2.98 -11.07 17.01
CA GLY A 259 -2.46 -10.25 18.10
C GLY A 259 -1.96 -8.86 17.67
N LEU A 260 -1.79 -8.61 16.39
CA LEU A 260 -1.40 -7.27 15.89
C LEU A 260 -2.59 -6.31 15.91
N PRO A 261 -2.47 -5.11 16.51
CA PRO A 261 -3.52 -4.11 16.48
C PRO A 261 -3.67 -3.50 15.09
N ASN A 262 -4.90 -3.09 14.74
CA ASN A 262 -5.17 -2.36 13.51
C ASN A 262 -6.46 -1.52 13.68
N PRO A 263 -6.49 -0.24 13.26
CA PRO A 263 -7.62 0.67 13.46
C PRO A 263 -8.76 0.43 12.46
N SER A 264 -8.94 -0.78 11.97
CA SER A 264 -9.83 -1.09 10.84
C SER A 264 -9.40 -0.39 9.54
N SER A 265 -8.10 -0.32 9.30
CA SER A 265 -7.49 0.19 8.07
C SER A 265 -7.02 -0.94 7.16
N GLY A 266 -7.11 -0.74 5.85
CA GLY A 266 -6.60 -1.72 4.87
C GLY A 266 -5.10 -1.98 5.08
N THR A 267 -4.73 -3.26 4.97
CA THR A 267 -3.36 -3.77 5.04
C THR A 267 -2.95 -4.33 3.69
N ASP A 268 -1.66 -4.56 3.45
CA ASP A 268 -1.19 -5.46 2.40
C ASP A 268 0.04 -6.23 2.88
N ALA A 269 0.23 -7.43 2.33
CA ALA A 269 1.34 -8.29 2.68
C ALA A 269 1.89 -9.03 1.45
N VAL A 270 3.13 -9.47 1.54
CA VAL A 270 3.81 -10.23 0.49
C VAL A 270 4.78 -11.25 1.11
N THR A 271 4.91 -12.41 0.49
CA THR A 271 6.01 -13.33 0.73
C THR A 271 7.21 -12.92 -0.11
N LEU A 272 8.33 -12.67 0.53
CA LEU A 272 9.58 -12.26 -0.11
C LEU A 272 10.30 -13.47 -0.74
N ALA A 273 11.19 -13.23 -1.68
CA ALA A 273 11.97 -14.26 -2.36
C ALA A 273 12.88 -15.07 -1.41
N ASP A 274 13.20 -14.53 -0.24
CA ASP A 274 13.97 -15.21 0.80
C ASP A 274 13.10 -16.03 1.77
N GLY A 275 11.79 -16.10 1.52
CA GLY A 275 10.82 -16.86 2.31
C GLY A 275 10.20 -16.09 3.47
N ARG A 276 10.73 -14.93 3.83
CA ARG A 276 10.12 -14.07 4.85
C ARG A 276 8.81 -13.43 4.36
N HIS A 277 7.96 -13.06 5.30
CA HIS A 277 6.70 -12.38 5.05
C HIS A 277 6.78 -10.93 5.50
N LEU A 278 6.31 -10.01 4.68
CA LEU A 278 6.28 -8.58 4.98
C LEU A 278 4.84 -8.09 5.01
N LEU A 279 4.47 -7.40 6.08
CA LEU A 279 3.16 -6.80 6.29
C LEU A 279 3.30 -5.28 6.38
N VAL A 280 2.51 -4.55 5.59
CA VAL A 280 2.37 -3.08 5.69
C VAL A 280 1.00 -2.77 6.25
N TYR A 281 0.94 -2.08 7.38
CA TYR A 281 -0.30 -1.83 8.11
C TYR A 281 -0.21 -0.65 9.06
N ASN A 282 -1.35 -0.20 9.58
CA ASN A 282 -1.36 0.77 10.67
C ASN A 282 -1.32 0.02 12.01
N HIS A 283 -0.20 0.11 12.71
CA HIS A 283 -0.05 -0.44 14.06
C HIS A 283 -0.67 0.51 15.09
N ASN A 284 -1.99 0.49 15.20
CA ASN A 284 -2.74 1.37 16.08
C ASN A 284 -4.03 0.68 16.56
N PRO A 285 -4.26 0.51 17.86
CA PRO A 285 -5.47 -0.10 18.39
C PRO A 285 -6.70 0.84 18.33
N ASN A 286 -6.49 2.14 18.10
CA ASN A 286 -7.56 3.12 18.13
C ASN A 286 -8.33 3.13 16.81
N TYR A 287 -9.60 2.75 16.85
CA TYR A 287 -10.47 2.76 15.69
C TYR A 287 -10.44 4.12 14.97
N LYS A 288 -10.24 4.09 13.63
CA LYS A 288 -10.06 5.25 12.74
C LYS A 288 -8.72 6.01 12.86
N GLY A 289 -7.81 5.57 13.69
CA GLY A 289 -6.45 6.13 13.72
C GLY A 289 -5.59 5.57 12.59
N ARG A 290 -5.37 6.31 11.49
CA ARG A 290 -4.56 5.85 10.33
C ARG A 290 -3.12 6.38 10.37
N SER A 291 -2.57 6.47 11.56
CA SER A 291 -1.17 6.73 11.86
C SER A 291 -0.82 6.00 13.17
N PRO A 292 0.39 5.43 13.27
CA PRO A 292 1.43 5.33 12.25
C PRO A 292 1.09 4.37 11.11
N LEU A 293 1.91 4.38 10.03
CA LEU A 293 1.98 3.35 9.00
C LEU A 293 3.30 2.60 9.16
N ASN A 294 3.23 1.29 9.30
CA ASN A 294 4.35 0.46 9.74
C ASN A 294 4.62 -0.69 8.76
N VAL A 295 5.86 -1.17 8.77
CA VAL A 295 6.28 -2.42 8.15
C VAL A 295 6.67 -3.39 9.26
N ALA A 296 6.06 -4.56 9.26
CA ALA A 296 6.47 -5.69 10.09
C ALA A 296 6.96 -6.83 9.21
N ILE A 297 7.87 -7.65 9.74
CA ILE A 297 8.46 -8.79 9.04
C ILE A 297 8.33 -10.06 9.90
N SER A 298 8.18 -11.21 9.25
CA SER A 298 8.00 -12.49 9.92
C SER A 298 8.66 -13.62 9.12
N ASP A 299 9.20 -14.61 9.81
CA ASP A 299 9.75 -15.83 9.18
C ASP A 299 8.69 -16.94 9.08
N ASP A 300 7.63 -16.89 9.86
CA ASP A 300 6.63 -17.96 10.00
C ASP A 300 5.18 -17.50 9.81
N GLY A 301 4.95 -16.20 9.56
CA GLY A 301 3.63 -15.58 9.46
C GLY A 301 2.88 -15.47 10.79
N LYS A 302 3.49 -15.82 11.91
CA LYS A 302 2.90 -15.84 13.26
C LYS A 302 3.62 -14.88 14.21
N THR A 303 4.94 -15.00 14.25
CA THR A 303 5.81 -14.13 15.04
C THR A 303 6.24 -12.94 14.19
N TRP A 304 5.83 -11.73 14.57
CA TRP A 304 6.11 -10.52 13.81
C TRP A 304 7.12 -9.63 14.51
N ARG A 305 8.06 -9.11 13.75
CA ARG A 305 9.09 -8.15 14.21
C ARG A 305 8.82 -6.76 13.64
N ALA A 306 9.05 -5.73 14.44
CA ALA A 306 8.90 -4.33 14.09
C ALA A 306 10.08 -3.88 13.22
N ALA A 307 9.89 -3.77 11.91
CA ALA A 307 10.99 -3.50 10.98
C ALA A 307 11.16 -2.01 10.66
N LEU A 308 10.05 -1.28 10.46
CA LEU A 308 10.14 0.12 10.01
C LEU A 308 8.84 0.88 10.31
N VAL A 309 8.97 2.17 10.64
CA VAL A 309 7.87 3.14 10.64
C VAL A 309 8.00 4.00 9.38
N LEU A 310 7.05 3.90 8.46
CA LEU A 310 7.02 4.66 7.22
C LEU A 310 6.54 6.09 7.43
N GLU A 311 5.51 6.24 8.28
CA GLU A 311 4.87 7.52 8.61
C GLU A 311 4.35 7.46 10.05
N ASP A 312 4.55 8.53 10.82
CA ASP A 312 4.13 8.59 12.23
C ASP A 312 3.46 9.92 12.64
N GLU A 313 3.27 10.84 11.72
CA GLU A 313 2.64 12.11 12.02
C GLU A 313 1.19 11.92 12.50
N LYS A 314 0.94 12.29 13.74
CA LYS A 314 -0.31 11.99 14.45
C LYS A 314 -1.44 13.00 14.20
N GLU A 315 -1.10 14.19 13.74
CA GLU A 315 -2.03 15.33 13.72
C GLU A 315 -2.94 15.36 12.46
N HIS A 316 -2.59 14.64 11.40
CA HIS A 316 -3.40 14.68 10.19
C HIS A 316 -4.56 13.68 10.24
N ARG A 317 -5.80 14.21 10.21
CA ARG A 317 -7.05 13.43 10.32
C ARG A 317 -7.19 12.31 9.27
N ALA A 318 -6.71 12.51 8.06
CA ALA A 318 -6.81 11.52 6.98
C ALA A 318 -5.75 10.41 7.06
N GLY A 319 -4.61 10.69 7.69
CA GLY A 319 -3.52 9.74 7.94
C GLY A 319 -2.96 9.09 6.68
N TYR A 320 -2.41 7.90 6.86
CA TYR A 320 -1.72 7.09 5.86
C TYR A 320 -2.38 5.72 5.79
N SER A 321 -2.78 5.28 4.61
CA SER A 321 -3.65 4.12 4.56
C SER A 321 -3.64 3.40 3.21
N TYR A 322 -4.20 2.20 3.21
CA TYR A 322 -4.38 1.36 2.04
C TYR A 322 -3.06 1.14 1.30
N PRO A 323 -2.03 0.60 1.98
CA PRO A 323 -0.79 0.25 1.34
C PRO A 323 -1.00 -0.86 0.31
N ALA A 324 -0.16 -0.86 -0.73
CA ALA A 324 0.06 -2.01 -1.61
C ALA A 324 1.56 -2.28 -1.62
N VAL A 325 1.95 -3.55 -1.63
CA VAL A 325 3.35 -3.96 -1.56
C VAL A 325 3.65 -5.08 -2.54
N ILE A 326 4.79 -4.98 -3.22
CA ILE A 326 5.37 -6.04 -4.05
C ILE A 326 6.86 -6.13 -3.77
N GLN A 327 7.47 -7.27 -4.07
CA GLN A 327 8.90 -7.35 -4.33
C GLN A 327 9.10 -7.43 -5.84
N ALA A 328 9.91 -6.53 -6.40
CA ALA A 328 10.21 -6.47 -7.81
C ALA A 328 11.37 -7.39 -8.19
N SER A 329 11.59 -7.60 -9.49
CA SER A 329 12.61 -8.49 -10.03
C SER A 329 14.05 -8.08 -9.67
N ASP A 330 14.26 -6.80 -9.34
CA ASP A 330 15.53 -6.28 -8.82
C ASP A 330 15.79 -6.64 -7.34
N GLY A 331 14.84 -7.35 -6.71
CA GLY A 331 14.87 -7.75 -5.31
C GLY A 331 14.42 -6.68 -4.32
N ARG A 332 14.09 -5.46 -4.78
CA ARG A 332 13.59 -4.38 -3.94
C ARG A 332 12.12 -4.57 -3.61
N VAL A 333 11.73 -4.06 -2.44
CA VAL A 333 10.33 -3.98 -2.04
C VAL A 333 9.78 -2.61 -2.39
N HIS A 334 8.69 -2.58 -3.15
CA HIS A 334 8.00 -1.37 -3.53
C HIS A 334 6.67 -1.29 -2.80
N ILE A 335 6.45 -0.17 -2.11
CA ILE A 335 5.24 0.10 -1.33
C ILE A 335 4.60 1.36 -1.87
N THR A 336 3.31 1.31 -2.22
CA THR A 336 2.52 2.51 -2.48
C THR A 336 1.43 2.63 -1.43
N TYR A 337 1.04 3.84 -1.07
CA TYR A 337 -0.04 4.09 -0.13
C TYR A 337 -0.68 5.45 -0.32
N THR A 338 -1.90 5.56 0.15
CA THR A 338 -2.62 6.83 0.22
C THR A 338 -2.01 7.72 1.29
N TRP A 339 -1.45 8.83 0.88
CA TRP A 339 -0.93 9.88 1.74
C TRP A 339 -1.96 10.98 1.90
N ARG A 340 -2.54 11.09 3.09
CA ARG A 340 -3.53 12.13 3.49
C ARG A 340 -4.77 12.28 2.58
N ARG A 341 -5.08 11.28 1.77
CA ARG A 341 -6.11 11.36 0.72
C ARG A 341 -5.80 12.35 -0.43
N GLU A 342 -4.65 12.94 -0.45
CA GLU A 342 -4.23 13.96 -1.41
C GLU A 342 -3.40 13.38 -2.55
N ARG A 343 -2.47 12.48 -2.22
CA ARG A 343 -1.52 11.88 -3.16
C ARG A 343 -1.25 10.41 -2.87
N ILE A 344 -0.63 9.75 -3.82
CA ILE A 344 -0.09 8.40 -3.63
C ILE A 344 1.43 8.52 -3.43
N LYS A 345 1.92 8.00 -2.30
CA LYS A 345 3.35 7.94 -2.01
C LYS A 345 3.90 6.58 -2.40
N HIS A 346 5.13 6.56 -2.89
CA HIS A 346 5.89 5.39 -3.26
C HIS A 346 7.17 5.34 -2.45
N VAL A 347 7.45 4.22 -1.81
CA VAL A 347 8.67 3.95 -1.04
C VAL A 347 9.30 2.68 -1.55
N VAL A 348 10.61 2.71 -1.72
CA VAL A 348 11.42 1.55 -2.13
C VAL A 348 12.30 1.15 -0.96
N LEU A 349 12.27 -0.13 -0.59
CA LEU A 349 13.04 -0.67 0.53
C LEU A 349 14.04 -1.74 0.05
N ASP A 350 15.15 -1.82 0.74
CA ASP A 350 16.04 -2.98 0.70
C ASP A 350 15.58 -4.02 1.74
N PRO A 351 14.99 -5.16 1.32
CA PRO A 351 14.50 -6.14 2.26
C PRO A 351 15.60 -6.79 3.12
N LYS A 352 16.87 -6.72 2.67
CA LYS A 352 18.01 -7.23 3.44
C LYS A 352 18.31 -6.42 4.69
N GLN A 353 17.86 -5.16 4.72
CA GLN A 353 18.01 -4.24 5.86
C GLN A 353 16.77 -4.24 6.76
N LEU A 354 15.73 -5.03 6.43
CA LEU A 354 14.52 -5.11 7.24
C LEU A 354 14.69 -6.20 8.30
N ASP A 355 14.81 -5.77 9.53
CA ASP A 355 14.78 -6.58 10.74
C ASP A 355 14.41 -5.69 11.93
N GLY A 356 14.16 -6.29 13.09
CA GLY A 356 13.84 -5.56 14.29
C GLY A 356 13.43 -6.45 15.46
N PRO A 357 13.11 -5.86 16.61
CA PRO A 357 12.63 -6.60 17.75
C PRO A 357 11.23 -7.16 17.54
N GLU A 358 10.91 -8.22 18.25
CA GLU A 358 9.59 -8.86 18.23
C GLU A 358 8.51 -7.92 18.77
N ILE A 359 7.33 -7.96 18.13
CA ILE A 359 6.11 -7.29 18.59
C ILE A 359 5.45 -8.22 19.60
N VAL A 360 5.64 -7.95 20.88
CA VAL A 360 5.11 -8.75 21.99
C VAL A 360 3.80 -8.13 22.49
N ASP A 361 2.77 -8.96 22.70
CA ASP A 361 1.46 -8.55 23.21
C ASP A 361 0.84 -7.37 22.41
N GLY A 362 1.10 -7.31 21.10
CA GLY A 362 0.63 -6.24 20.23
C GLY A 362 1.24 -4.88 20.51
N GLN A 363 2.38 -4.81 21.20
CA GLN A 363 3.07 -3.56 21.47
C GLN A 363 4.19 -3.35 20.45
N TRP A 364 4.16 -2.23 19.75
CA TRP A 364 5.29 -1.80 18.94
C TRP A 364 6.45 -1.46 19.87
N PRO A 365 7.62 -2.08 19.69
CA PRO A 365 8.76 -1.81 20.56
C PRO A 365 9.12 -0.34 20.57
N GLU A 366 9.37 0.21 21.75
CA GLU A 366 9.95 1.54 21.86
C GLU A 366 11.33 1.51 21.19
N THR A 367 11.61 2.46 20.30
CA THR A 367 12.97 2.70 19.85
C THR A 367 13.77 3.08 21.10
N THR A 368 14.60 2.16 21.59
CA THR A 368 15.56 2.50 22.63
C THR A 368 16.48 3.57 22.05
N GLY A 369 16.15 4.82 22.32
CA GLY A 369 17.04 5.93 22.08
C GLY A 369 18.35 5.59 22.76
N GLY A 370 19.42 5.50 21.98
CA GLY A 370 20.74 5.28 22.52
C GLY A 370 20.96 6.24 23.68
N ALA A 371 21.22 5.68 24.84
CA ALA A 371 21.63 6.44 26.01
C ALA A 371 22.93 7.19 25.66
N THR A 372 22.88 8.50 25.78
CA THR A 372 23.94 9.52 25.93
C THR A 372 25.24 9.32 25.17
#